data_81d28f33a3947004e3a169b56d058423
#
_entry.id   81d28f33a3947004e3a169b56d058423
#
_cell.length_a   1.000
_cell.length_b   1.000
_cell.length_c   1.000
_cell.angle_alpha   90.00
_cell.angle_beta   90.00
_cell.angle_gamma   90.00
#
_symmetry.space_group_name_H-M   'P 1'
#
loop_
_entity.id
_entity.type
_entity.pdbx_description
1 polymer ?
#
loop_
_entity_poly.entity_id
_entity_poly.type
_entity_poly.pdbx_seq_one_letter_code
_entity_poly.pdbx_strand_id
1 'polypeptide(L)'
;YLGEIVNTLQNLIEYPDEMHDLIKYLTEWELELAEGICSNLHPDALFHHDDWGGLDSTFMSPAMFDEFLLEPYKEIYGYYHSHGVELVIHHSDSYAATLVPSMIEMGIDVWQGCMETNNLPELIRKYGGKISFMGGIENRAVDFEGWTDENCEAVVRRVCEECGNKYFIPCIAQGGPGSVYPGVYKSLCDSIDKLNEEK
;
A
#
# COMPACT_ATOMS: atom_id res chain seq x y z
N TYR A 1 17.63 8.09 -10.55
CA TYR A 1 18.20 7.12 -9.59
C TYR A 1 19.28 7.80 -8.77
N LEU A 2 18.93 8.32 -7.59
CA LEU A 2 19.86 9.05 -6.72
C LEU A 2 20.78 8.12 -5.92
N GLY A 3 20.49 6.82 -5.90
CA GLY A 3 21.30 5.78 -5.26
C GLY A 3 20.70 4.41 -5.57
N GLU A 4 21.47 3.37 -5.35
CA GLU A 4 20.94 2.01 -5.33
C GLU A 4 20.37 1.73 -3.93
N ILE A 5 19.40 0.82 -3.81
CA ILE A 5 18.76 0.50 -2.52
C ILE A 5 19.78 0.24 -1.41
N VAL A 6 20.80 -0.58 -1.69
CA VAL A 6 21.84 -0.93 -0.71
C VAL A 6 22.60 0.30 -0.24
N ASN A 7 23.06 1.14 -1.16
CA ASN A 7 23.81 2.35 -0.82
C ASN A 7 22.93 3.35 -0.06
N THR A 8 21.67 3.49 -0.46
CA THR A 8 20.73 4.39 0.24
C THR A 8 20.51 3.93 1.69
N LEU A 9 20.27 2.63 1.92
CA LEU A 9 20.08 2.10 3.26
C LEU A 9 21.35 2.19 4.11
N GLN A 10 22.54 1.99 3.52
CA GLN A 10 23.82 2.19 4.22
C GLN A 10 24.02 3.65 4.60
N ASN A 11 23.69 4.59 3.72
CA ASN A 11 23.85 6.02 3.97
C ASN A 11 22.95 6.53 5.11
N LEU A 12 21.77 5.92 5.35
CA LEU A 12 20.97 6.25 6.54
C LEU A 12 21.71 6.00 7.85
N ILE A 13 22.72 5.09 7.84
CA ILE A 13 23.54 4.77 9.03
C ILE A 13 24.86 5.55 9.01
N GLU A 14 25.51 5.64 7.85
CA GLU A 14 26.85 6.19 7.72
C GLU A 14 26.86 7.73 7.59
N TYR A 15 25.80 8.30 7.02
CA TYR A 15 25.66 9.72 6.70
C TYR A 15 24.26 10.25 7.04
N PRO A 16 23.78 10.10 8.31
CA PRO A 16 22.39 10.42 8.67
C PRO A 16 22.03 11.90 8.44
N ASP A 17 22.95 12.83 8.72
CA ASP A 17 22.69 14.26 8.55
C ASP A 17 22.49 14.62 7.08
N GLU A 18 23.32 14.08 6.18
CA GLU A 18 23.18 14.28 4.73
C GLU A 18 21.90 13.61 4.17
N MET A 19 21.50 12.46 4.76
CA MET A 19 20.25 11.81 4.39
C MET A 19 19.03 12.60 4.85
N HIS A 20 19.06 13.21 6.04
CA HIS A 20 18.02 14.14 6.46
C HIS A 20 17.92 15.35 5.53
N ASP A 21 19.05 15.94 5.12
CA ASP A 21 19.06 17.06 4.18
C ASP A 21 18.49 16.66 2.81
N LEU A 22 18.83 15.47 2.30
CA LEU A 22 18.31 14.95 1.06
C LEU A 22 16.79 14.71 1.15
N ILE A 23 16.32 14.04 2.21
CA ILE A 23 14.92 13.76 2.43
C ILE A 23 14.11 15.06 2.54
N LYS A 24 14.63 16.05 3.28
CA LYS A 24 14.01 17.37 3.37
C LYS A 24 13.87 18.04 1.99
N TYR A 25 14.91 18.00 1.17
CA TYR A 25 14.87 18.54 -0.19
C TYR A 25 13.80 17.82 -1.06
N LEU A 26 13.72 16.49 -0.95
CA LEU A 26 12.69 15.71 -1.67
C LEU A 26 11.30 16.03 -1.15
N THR A 27 11.12 16.21 0.15
CA THR A 27 9.85 16.61 0.76
C THR A 27 9.38 17.97 0.25
N GLU A 28 10.28 18.95 0.19
CA GLU A 28 9.99 20.28 -0.37
C GLU A 28 9.53 20.18 -1.84
N TRP A 29 10.19 19.35 -2.64
CA TRP A 29 9.81 19.10 -4.02
C TRP A 29 8.44 18.41 -4.15
N GLU A 30 8.16 17.40 -3.31
CA GLU A 30 6.86 16.73 -3.26
C GLU A 30 5.73 17.69 -2.86
N LEU A 31 5.99 18.63 -1.95
CA LEU A 31 5.02 19.65 -1.55
C LEU A 31 4.72 20.64 -2.68
N GLU A 32 5.73 21.06 -3.47
CA GLU A 32 5.52 21.86 -4.67
C GLU A 32 4.66 21.12 -5.71
N LEU A 33 4.91 19.81 -5.88
CA LEU A 33 4.10 18.95 -6.75
C LEU A 33 2.65 18.84 -6.23
N ALA A 34 2.47 18.64 -4.93
CA ALA A 34 1.17 18.55 -4.27
C ALA A 34 0.37 19.86 -4.44
N GLU A 35 1.01 21.02 -4.29
CA GLU A 35 0.39 22.33 -4.56
C GLU A 35 -0.10 22.41 -6.01
N GLY A 36 0.74 22.01 -6.97
CA GLY A 36 0.37 22.00 -8.38
C GLY A 36 -0.81 21.07 -8.68
N ILE A 37 -0.82 19.87 -8.08
CA ILE A 37 -1.91 18.90 -8.23
C ILE A 37 -3.21 19.43 -7.61
N CYS A 38 -3.18 19.83 -6.35
CA CYS A 38 -4.37 20.30 -5.65
C CYS A 38 -4.98 21.55 -6.30
N SER A 39 -4.13 22.51 -6.72
CA SER A 39 -4.58 23.77 -7.32
C SER A 39 -5.18 23.63 -8.73
N ASN A 40 -4.77 22.61 -9.49
CA ASN A 40 -5.17 22.48 -10.90
C ASN A 40 -6.13 21.31 -11.14
N LEU A 41 -6.01 20.20 -10.40
CA LEU A 41 -6.78 18.99 -10.65
C LEU A 41 -7.89 18.77 -9.63
N HIS A 42 -7.77 19.30 -8.41
CA HIS A 42 -8.74 19.14 -7.31
C HIS A 42 -9.14 17.65 -7.11
N PRO A 43 -8.19 16.75 -6.88
CA PRO A 43 -8.49 15.33 -6.78
C PRO A 43 -9.26 14.99 -5.49
N ASP A 44 -10.19 14.04 -5.55
CA ASP A 44 -10.89 13.49 -4.38
C ASP A 44 -9.99 12.48 -3.63
N ALA A 45 -9.05 11.83 -4.33
CA ALA A 45 -8.15 10.85 -3.75
C ALA A 45 -6.73 10.94 -4.35
N LEU A 46 -5.74 10.63 -3.52
CA LEU A 46 -4.34 10.43 -3.91
C LEU A 46 -4.03 8.94 -3.91
N PHE A 47 -3.37 8.45 -4.96
CA PHE A 47 -2.70 7.16 -4.98
C PHE A 47 -1.20 7.39 -5.07
N HIS A 48 -0.48 7.07 -4.00
CA HIS A 48 0.96 7.25 -3.91
C HIS A 48 1.64 5.88 -3.81
N HIS A 49 2.75 5.71 -4.50
CA HIS A 49 3.46 4.43 -4.61
C HIS A 49 4.89 4.55 -4.08
N ASP A 50 5.19 3.79 -3.03
CA ASP A 50 6.55 3.64 -2.50
C ASP A 50 6.66 2.36 -1.66
N ASP A 51 7.59 1.47 -2.02
CA ASP A 51 7.77 0.20 -1.34
C ASP A 51 8.75 0.32 -0.18
N TRP A 52 8.34 -0.17 0.99
CA TRP A 52 9.10 -0.06 2.23
C TRP A 52 9.71 -1.37 2.71
N GLY A 53 9.61 -2.42 1.92
CA GLY A 53 10.09 -3.74 2.28
C GLY A 53 10.25 -4.69 1.11
N GLY A 54 10.69 -5.88 1.43
CA GLY A 54 10.70 -7.02 0.55
C GLY A 54 9.53 -7.98 0.86
N LEU A 55 9.72 -9.24 0.54
CA LEU A 55 8.67 -10.26 0.73
C LEU A 55 8.39 -10.55 2.22
N ASP A 56 9.42 -10.59 3.06
CA ASP A 56 9.35 -11.10 4.43
C ASP A 56 9.77 -10.08 5.49
N SER A 57 10.28 -8.91 5.10
CA SER A 57 10.75 -7.88 6.03
C SER A 57 10.72 -6.48 5.43
N THR A 58 10.61 -5.48 6.29
CA THR A 58 10.86 -4.08 5.93
C THR A 58 12.33 -3.86 5.59
N PHE A 59 12.64 -2.87 4.75
CA PHE A 59 14.02 -2.49 4.40
C PHE A 59 14.81 -1.93 5.58
N MET A 60 14.10 -1.34 6.54
CA MET A 60 14.67 -0.75 7.75
C MET A 60 13.80 -1.06 8.97
N SER A 61 14.33 -0.89 10.17
CA SER A 61 13.55 -1.04 11.39
C SER A 61 12.45 0.02 11.49
N PRO A 62 11.33 -0.24 12.21
CA PRO A 62 10.32 0.79 12.44
C PRO A 62 10.88 2.08 13.04
N ALA A 63 11.83 1.98 13.99
CA ALA A 63 12.44 3.16 14.58
C ALA A 63 13.24 4.01 13.57
N MET A 64 13.95 3.35 12.65
CA MET A 64 14.68 4.03 11.58
C MET A 64 13.72 4.61 10.54
N PHE A 65 12.63 3.90 10.24
CA PHE A 65 11.56 4.40 9.39
C PHE A 65 10.93 5.67 9.97
N ASP A 66 10.61 5.67 11.25
CA ASP A 66 10.03 6.82 11.94
C ASP A 66 11.01 8.02 11.97
N GLU A 67 12.30 7.76 12.20
CA GLU A 67 13.32 8.80 12.23
C GLU A 67 13.45 9.56 10.90
N PHE A 68 13.44 8.83 9.77
CA PHE A 68 13.74 9.43 8.46
C PHE A 68 12.49 9.76 7.63
N LEU A 69 11.40 9.00 7.78
CA LEU A 69 10.28 9.03 6.84
C LEU A 69 8.94 9.45 7.44
N LEU A 70 8.73 9.29 8.75
CA LEU A 70 7.42 9.56 9.35
C LEU A 70 6.99 11.02 9.16
N GLU A 71 7.79 11.98 9.60
CA GLU A 71 7.45 13.40 9.50
C GLU A 71 7.38 13.90 8.04
N PRO A 72 8.30 13.53 7.11
CA PRO A 72 8.15 13.81 5.68
C PRO A 72 6.81 13.38 5.09
N TYR A 73 6.40 12.13 5.30
CA TYR A 73 5.12 11.65 4.79
C TYR A 73 3.92 12.31 5.47
N LYS A 74 3.98 12.58 6.77
CA LYS A 74 2.93 13.35 7.47
C LYS A 74 2.74 14.75 6.87
N GLU A 75 3.83 15.41 6.52
CA GLU A 75 3.78 16.74 5.90
C GLU A 75 3.15 16.66 4.51
N ILE A 76 3.58 15.72 3.66
CA ILE A 76 3.06 15.52 2.31
C ILE A 76 1.56 15.14 2.34
N TYR A 77 1.19 14.10 3.08
CA TYR A 77 -0.20 13.65 3.13
C TYR A 77 -1.11 14.62 3.87
N GLY A 78 -0.60 15.28 4.92
CA GLY A 78 -1.29 16.37 5.60
C GLY A 78 -1.59 17.54 4.68
N TYR A 79 -0.68 17.86 3.74
CA TYR A 79 -0.91 18.87 2.72
C TYR A 79 -2.09 18.49 1.83
N TYR A 80 -2.11 17.27 1.27
CA TYR A 80 -3.20 16.79 0.43
C TYR A 80 -4.55 16.81 1.16
N HIS A 81 -4.63 16.28 2.38
CA HIS A 81 -5.85 16.32 3.20
C HIS A 81 -6.34 17.74 3.47
N SER A 82 -5.44 18.66 3.81
CA SER A 82 -5.79 20.07 4.08
C SER A 82 -6.27 20.83 2.83
N HIS A 83 -6.01 20.29 1.63
CA HIS A 83 -6.40 20.87 0.35
C HIS A 83 -7.53 20.11 -0.37
N GLY A 84 -8.30 19.30 0.39
CA GLY A 84 -9.55 18.70 -0.08
C GLY A 84 -9.45 17.27 -0.59
N VAL A 85 -8.29 16.63 -0.53
CA VAL A 85 -8.16 15.20 -0.81
C VAL A 85 -8.78 14.42 0.36
N GLU A 86 -9.83 13.65 0.08
CA GLU A 86 -10.56 12.89 1.09
C GLU A 86 -9.89 11.56 1.45
N LEU A 87 -9.17 10.94 0.49
CA LEU A 87 -8.54 9.63 0.66
C LEU A 87 -7.07 9.64 0.22
N VAL A 88 -6.18 9.24 1.10
CA VAL A 88 -4.79 8.91 0.77
C VAL A 88 -4.66 7.39 0.73
N ILE A 89 -4.40 6.87 -0.47
CA ILE A 89 -4.16 5.46 -0.74
C ILE A 89 -2.66 5.30 -0.97
N HIS A 90 -1.98 4.57 -0.10
CA HIS A 90 -0.57 4.28 -0.25
C HIS A 90 -0.38 2.85 -0.76
N HIS A 91 0.34 2.69 -1.87
CA HIS A 91 0.73 1.38 -2.38
C HIS A 91 2.09 0.98 -1.83
N SER A 92 2.13 -0.21 -1.25
CA SER A 92 3.35 -0.96 -0.98
C SER A 92 3.04 -2.45 -1.04
N ASP A 93 3.55 -3.14 -2.07
CA ASP A 93 3.40 -4.59 -2.24
C ASP A 93 4.54 -5.36 -1.55
N SER A 94 4.78 -5.02 -0.30
CA SER A 94 5.86 -5.53 0.52
C SER A 94 5.37 -6.00 1.89
N TYR A 95 6.26 -6.65 2.66
CA TYR A 95 6.06 -6.83 4.07
C TYR A 95 6.24 -5.47 4.77
N ALA A 96 5.16 -4.91 5.27
CA ALA A 96 5.14 -3.65 5.99
C ALA A 96 4.20 -3.65 7.23
N ALA A 97 3.80 -4.82 7.70
CA ALA A 97 2.90 -5.00 8.85
C ALA A 97 3.35 -4.24 10.10
N THR A 98 4.67 -4.17 10.33
CA THR A 98 5.26 -3.47 11.49
C THR A 98 5.18 -1.94 11.38
N LEU A 99 4.93 -1.40 10.18
CA LEU A 99 4.84 0.04 9.90
C LEU A 99 3.40 0.57 9.94
N VAL A 100 2.39 -0.29 10.16
CA VAL A 100 0.98 0.14 10.20
C VAL A 100 0.72 1.26 11.22
N PRO A 101 1.33 1.28 12.42
CA PRO A 101 1.19 2.43 13.33
C PRO A 101 1.67 3.74 12.70
N SER A 102 2.81 3.73 12.01
CA SER A 102 3.37 4.89 11.32
C SER A 102 2.50 5.30 10.12
N MET A 103 1.96 4.33 9.35
CA MET A 103 1.00 4.61 8.26
C MET A 103 -0.24 5.38 8.76
N ILE A 104 -0.79 4.97 9.90
CA ILE A 104 -1.93 5.65 10.52
C ILE A 104 -1.54 7.08 10.94
N GLU A 105 -0.36 7.26 11.51
CA GLU A 105 0.13 8.57 11.96
C GLU A 105 0.43 9.51 10.78
N MET A 106 0.88 8.99 9.64
CA MET A 106 1.06 9.73 8.39
C MET A 106 -0.26 10.21 7.77
N GLY A 107 -1.40 9.65 8.17
CA GLY A 107 -2.70 9.95 7.57
C GLY A 107 -3.02 9.12 6.33
N ILE A 108 -2.49 7.90 6.23
CA ILE A 108 -2.87 6.94 5.19
C ILE A 108 -4.23 6.33 5.53
N ASP A 109 -5.20 6.47 4.63
CA ASP A 109 -6.55 5.92 4.79
C ASP A 109 -6.65 4.48 4.31
N VAL A 110 -5.91 4.15 3.24
CA VAL A 110 -5.91 2.81 2.64
C VAL A 110 -4.48 2.38 2.31
N TRP A 111 -4.05 1.26 2.86
CA TRP A 111 -2.85 0.58 2.39
C TRP A 111 -3.22 -0.44 1.30
N GLN A 112 -2.77 -0.19 0.06
CA GLN A 112 -2.96 -1.06 -1.09
C GLN A 112 -1.70 -1.87 -1.39
N GLY A 113 -1.87 -3.09 -1.88
CA GLY A 113 -0.76 -4.03 -2.16
C GLY A 113 -0.49 -4.98 -1.00
N CYS A 114 -1.41 -5.08 -0.05
CA CYS A 114 -1.23 -5.95 1.12
C CYS A 114 -1.09 -7.42 0.75
N MET A 115 0.10 -7.99 0.95
CA MET A 115 0.40 -9.40 0.72
C MET A 115 -0.02 -10.28 1.91
N GLU A 116 -0.20 -11.59 1.66
CA GLU A 116 -0.55 -12.59 2.68
C GLU A 116 0.46 -12.64 3.84
N THR A 117 1.75 -12.40 3.56
CA THR A 117 2.83 -12.37 4.56
C THR A 117 2.61 -11.34 5.68
N ASN A 118 1.77 -10.34 5.46
CA ASN A 118 1.42 -9.31 6.44
C ASN A 118 0.37 -9.75 7.47
N ASN A 119 -0.23 -10.94 7.34
CA ASN A 119 -1.29 -11.42 8.23
C ASN A 119 -2.48 -10.43 8.33
N LEU A 120 -3.10 -10.14 7.19
CA LEU A 120 -4.20 -9.19 7.05
C LEU A 120 -5.33 -9.36 8.07
N PRO A 121 -5.83 -10.59 8.37
CA PRO A 121 -6.91 -10.73 9.36
C PRO A 121 -6.54 -10.17 10.74
N GLU A 122 -5.27 -10.27 11.14
CA GLU A 122 -4.79 -9.70 12.40
C GLU A 122 -4.69 -8.17 12.33
N LEU A 123 -4.16 -7.63 11.22
CA LEU A 123 -4.06 -6.20 11.02
C LEU A 123 -5.43 -5.53 11.01
N ILE A 124 -6.41 -6.11 10.31
CA ILE A 124 -7.79 -5.62 10.28
C ILE A 124 -8.40 -5.63 11.68
N ARG A 125 -8.23 -6.72 12.44
CA ARG A 125 -8.72 -6.80 13.82
C ARG A 125 -8.13 -5.74 14.72
N LYS A 126 -6.84 -5.41 14.55
CA LYS A 126 -6.08 -4.50 15.41
C LYS A 126 -6.25 -3.04 15.02
N TYR A 127 -6.32 -2.74 13.74
CA TYR A 127 -6.23 -1.39 13.20
C TYR A 127 -7.43 -0.95 12.38
N GLY A 128 -8.36 -1.85 12.07
CA GLY A 128 -9.58 -1.54 11.33
C GLY A 128 -10.35 -0.38 11.95
N GLY A 129 -10.81 0.56 11.12
CA GLY A 129 -11.42 1.82 11.52
C GLY A 129 -10.44 2.98 11.72
N LYS A 130 -9.13 2.71 11.69
CA LYS A 130 -8.08 3.74 11.62
C LYS A 130 -7.41 3.77 10.26
N ILE A 131 -7.35 2.62 9.60
CA ILE A 131 -6.84 2.41 8.25
C ILE A 131 -7.62 1.25 7.63
N SER A 132 -7.78 1.26 6.33
CA SER A 132 -8.33 0.15 5.54
C SER A 132 -7.23 -0.56 4.76
N PHE A 133 -7.46 -1.83 4.43
CA PHE A 133 -6.47 -2.67 3.75
C PHE A 133 -7.03 -3.15 2.42
N MET A 134 -6.23 -3.02 1.36
CA MET A 134 -6.60 -3.45 0.01
C MET A 134 -5.54 -4.42 -0.53
N GLY A 135 -5.95 -5.65 -0.82
CA GLY A 135 -5.04 -6.72 -1.24
C GLY A 135 -5.53 -8.11 -0.87
N GLY A 136 -4.63 -8.92 -0.33
CA GLY A 136 -4.91 -10.24 0.25
C GLY A 136 -5.01 -11.38 -0.75
N ILE A 137 -5.15 -11.11 -2.05
CA ILE A 137 -5.15 -12.13 -3.09
C ILE A 137 -3.75 -12.23 -3.68
N GLU A 138 -3.03 -13.29 -3.32
CA GLU A 138 -1.69 -13.55 -3.83
C GLU A 138 -1.71 -13.92 -5.31
N ASN A 139 -0.92 -13.24 -6.13
CA ASN A 139 -0.83 -13.52 -7.57
C ASN A 139 -0.53 -14.99 -7.85
N ARG A 140 0.43 -15.58 -7.16
CA ARG A 140 0.81 -17.00 -7.31
C ARG A 140 -0.32 -17.99 -7.08
N ALA A 141 -1.38 -17.59 -6.37
CA ALA A 141 -2.53 -18.43 -6.09
C ALA A 141 -3.59 -18.42 -7.20
N VAL A 142 -3.56 -17.41 -8.09
CA VAL A 142 -4.56 -17.20 -9.14
C VAL A 142 -3.97 -16.96 -10.53
N ASP A 143 -2.73 -16.46 -10.61
CA ASP A 143 -2.06 -16.03 -11.84
C ASP A 143 -0.95 -17.01 -12.25
N PHE A 144 -1.34 -18.15 -12.81
CA PHE A 144 -0.44 -19.22 -13.25
C PHE A 144 -0.98 -19.94 -14.49
N GLU A 145 -0.10 -20.66 -15.17
CA GLU A 145 -0.52 -21.46 -16.35
C GLU A 145 -1.53 -22.53 -15.95
N GLY A 146 -2.73 -22.50 -16.57
CA GLY A 146 -3.82 -23.45 -16.28
C GLY A 146 -4.74 -23.03 -15.13
N TRP A 147 -4.70 -21.76 -14.68
CA TRP A 147 -5.68 -21.22 -13.75
C TRP A 147 -7.14 -21.45 -14.25
N THR A 148 -8.10 -21.48 -13.35
CA THR A 148 -9.53 -21.62 -13.66
C THR A 148 -10.40 -20.65 -12.86
N ASP A 149 -11.63 -20.42 -13.32
CA ASP A 149 -12.59 -19.58 -12.60
C ASP A 149 -12.89 -20.13 -11.20
N GLU A 150 -12.98 -21.47 -11.07
CA GLU A 150 -13.22 -22.12 -9.78
C GLU A 150 -12.07 -21.90 -8.80
N ASN A 151 -10.83 -21.87 -9.32
CA ASN A 151 -9.65 -21.55 -8.51
C ASN A 151 -9.70 -20.10 -8.02
N CYS A 152 -10.00 -19.14 -8.90
CA CYS A 152 -10.15 -17.74 -8.54
C CYS A 152 -11.27 -17.55 -7.50
N GLU A 153 -12.45 -18.15 -7.73
CA GLU A 153 -13.58 -18.07 -6.79
C GLU A 153 -13.22 -18.64 -5.42
N ALA A 154 -12.54 -19.79 -5.36
CA ALA A 154 -12.14 -20.41 -4.10
C ALA A 154 -11.18 -19.53 -3.30
N VAL A 155 -10.19 -18.89 -3.97
CA VAL A 155 -9.23 -17.99 -3.34
C VAL A 155 -9.93 -16.72 -2.84
N VAL A 156 -10.76 -16.09 -3.66
CA VAL A 156 -11.53 -14.89 -3.29
C VAL A 156 -12.42 -15.17 -2.08
N ARG A 157 -13.17 -16.29 -2.10
CA ARG A 157 -14.04 -16.68 -0.99
C ARG A 157 -13.27 -16.86 0.30
N ARG A 158 -12.18 -17.62 0.28
CA ARG A 158 -11.29 -17.82 1.44
C ARG A 158 -10.81 -16.50 2.02
N VAL A 159 -10.24 -15.64 1.20
CA VAL A 159 -9.67 -14.36 1.65
C VAL A 159 -10.75 -13.46 2.24
N CYS A 160 -11.93 -13.38 1.62
CA CYS A 160 -13.05 -12.60 2.13
C CYS A 160 -13.65 -13.15 3.43
N GLU A 161 -13.66 -14.48 3.61
CA GLU A 161 -14.08 -15.12 4.86
C GLU A 161 -13.11 -14.83 6.01
N GLU A 162 -11.79 -14.89 5.75
CA GLU A 162 -10.74 -14.64 6.73
C GLU A 162 -10.65 -13.15 7.13
N CYS A 163 -10.76 -12.24 6.17
CA CYS A 163 -10.62 -10.80 6.38
C CYS A 163 -11.92 -10.08 6.75
N GLY A 164 -13.07 -10.68 6.43
CA GLY A 164 -14.38 -10.07 6.64
C GLY A 164 -14.75 -9.00 5.60
N ASN A 165 -15.75 -8.16 5.93
CA ASN A 165 -16.33 -7.19 4.99
C ASN A 165 -16.22 -5.73 5.47
N LYS A 166 -15.37 -5.45 6.45
CA LYS A 166 -15.13 -4.09 6.96
C LYS A 166 -13.64 -3.80 6.96
N TYR A 167 -13.29 -2.60 6.52
CA TYR A 167 -11.90 -2.14 6.46
C TYR A 167 -11.00 -2.96 5.56
N PHE A 168 -11.61 -3.72 4.62
CA PHE A 168 -10.94 -4.60 3.70
C PHE A 168 -11.54 -4.51 2.30
N ILE A 169 -10.67 -4.40 1.30
CA ILE A 169 -11.01 -4.40 -0.13
C ILE A 169 -10.19 -5.52 -0.79
N PRO A 170 -10.84 -6.63 -1.19
CA PRO A 170 -10.13 -7.74 -1.84
C PRO A 170 -9.61 -7.34 -3.22
N CYS A 171 -8.33 -7.52 -3.45
CA CYS A 171 -7.73 -7.42 -4.78
C CYS A 171 -6.44 -8.24 -4.86
N ILE A 172 -5.91 -8.42 -6.06
CA ILE A 172 -4.55 -8.94 -6.23
C ILE A 172 -3.54 -7.96 -5.62
N ALA A 173 -2.53 -8.49 -4.94
CA ALA A 173 -1.53 -7.67 -4.28
C ALA A 173 -0.66 -6.93 -5.29
N GLN A 174 -0.34 -7.57 -6.43
CA GLN A 174 0.56 -7.05 -7.45
C GLN A 174 -0.07 -7.11 -8.83
N GLY A 175 0.23 -6.11 -9.66
CA GLY A 175 -0.21 -6.05 -11.05
C GLY A 175 -1.66 -5.64 -11.24
N GLY A 176 -2.15 -5.78 -12.46
CA GLY A 176 -3.49 -5.37 -12.87
C GLY A 176 -3.92 -6.02 -14.19
N PRO A 177 -4.96 -5.51 -14.87
CA PRO A 177 -5.59 -6.19 -16.01
C PRO A 177 -4.66 -6.60 -17.15
N GLY A 178 -3.58 -5.89 -17.36
CA GLY A 178 -2.61 -6.16 -18.45
C GLY A 178 -1.35 -6.92 -18.04
N SER A 179 -1.19 -7.24 -16.75
CA SER A 179 0.02 -7.85 -16.20
C SER A 179 -0.18 -9.26 -15.66
N VAL A 180 -1.38 -9.81 -15.78
CA VAL A 180 -1.75 -11.17 -15.37
C VAL A 180 -2.18 -12.00 -16.58
N TYR A 181 -2.27 -13.32 -16.44
CA TYR A 181 -2.79 -14.21 -17.48
C TYR A 181 -4.17 -13.74 -17.97
N PRO A 182 -4.42 -13.85 -19.28
CA PRO A 182 -5.69 -13.42 -19.87
C PRO A 182 -6.91 -14.04 -19.16
N GLY A 183 -7.81 -13.18 -18.68
CA GLY A 183 -9.04 -13.60 -18.00
C GLY A 183 -8.96 -13.62 -16.47
N VAL A 184 -7.80 -13.78 -15.85
CA VAL A 184 -7.65 -13.85 -14.38
C VAL A 184 -8.27 -12.63 -13.69
N TYR A 185 -7.92 -11.43 -14.12
CA TYR A 185 -8.46 -10.22 -13.51
C TYR A 185 -9.99 -10.17 -13.57
N LYS A 186 -10.57 -10.52 -14.73
CA LYS A 186 -12.03 -10.56 -14.89
C LYS A 186 -12.66 -11.61 -13.97
N SER A 187 -12.09 -12.81 -13.90
CA SER A 187 -12.58 -13.88 -13.04
C SER A 187 -12.57 -13.50 -11.56
N LEU A 188 -11.54 -12.78 -11.11
CA LEU A 188 -11.48 -12.25 -9.75
C LEU A 188 -12.58 -11.21 -9.49
N CYS A 189 -12.79 -10.27 -10.41
CA CYS A 189 -13.86 -9.28 -10.30
C CYS A 189 -15.24 -9.96 -10.24
N ASP A 190 -15.52 -10.86 -11.17
CA ASP A 190 -16.79 -11.61 -11.21
C ASP A 190 -17.01 -12.40 -9.90
N SER A 191 -15.96 -12.97 -9.33
CA SER A 191 -16.02 -13.72 -8.06
C SER A 191 -16.31 -12.80 -6.85
N ILE A 192 -15.74 -11.61 -6.83
CA ILE A 192 -15.98 -10.59 -5.78
C ILE A 192 -17.43 -10.08 -5.89
N ASP A 193 -17.90 -9.77 -7.11
CA ASP A 193 -19.27 -9.30 -7.35
C ASP A 193 -20.29 -10.35 -6.92
N LYS A 194 -20.08 -11.62 -7.27
CA LYS A 194 -20.92 -12.74 -6.84
C LYS A 194 -21.02 -12.84 -5.32
N LEU A 195 -19.90 -12.71 -4.59
CA LEU A 195 -19.90 -12.71 -3.12
C LEU A 195 -20.64 -11.52 -2.50
N ASN A 196 -20.66 -10.37 -3.16
CA ASN A 196 -21.40 -9.21 -2.71
C ASN A 196 -22.91 -9.38 -2.89
N GLU A 197 -23.35 -10.12 -3.90
CA GLU A 197 -24.76 -10.45 -4.15
C GLU A 197 -25.32 -11.51 -3.18
N GLU A 198 -24.45 -12.38 -2.62
CA GLU A 198 -24.81 -13.42 -1.64
C GLU A 198 -25.07 -12.87 -0.22
N LYS A 199 -24.75 -11.59 0.06
CA LYS A 199 -24.88 -10.93 1.37
C LYS A 199 -26.12 -10.04 1.43
#